data_b3e9330fed4cea5688fe700433bf58cb
#
_entry.id   b3e9330fed4cea5688fe700433bf58cb
#
_cell.length_a   1.000
_cell.length_b   1.000
_cell.length_c   1.000
_cell.angle_alpha   90.00
_cell.angle_beta   90.00
_cell.angle_gamma   90.00
#
_symmetry.space_group_name_H-M   'P 1'
#
loop_
_entity.id
_entity.type
_entity.pdbx_description
1 polymer ?
#
loop_
_entity_poly.entity_id
_entity_poly.type
_entity_poly.pdbx_seq_one_letter_code
_entity_poly.pdbx_strand_id
1 'polypeptide(L)'
;MIVRRYQDLTTWQLTEGLKLATFRAIRGSNDGWRDLRFRGQIVSSARAPSKHVAEGFLRKNPGEFSRFLTYAISSIGETEGHLRDGVELGYWPEADCQEALRWAKRSSVAVMRLKHTQDRRAEEERQRKRSRKAPRDQDPGNIV
;
A
#
# COMPACT_ATOMS: atom_id res chain seq x y z
N MET A 1 3.38 5.39 -20.03
CA MET A 1 4.65 5.86 -19.42
C MET A 1 5.19 4.78 -18.49
N ILE A 2 6.45 4.41 -18.66
CA ILE A 2 7.10 3.42 -17.80
C ILE A 2 7.64 4.11 -16.55
N VAL A 3 7.12 3.72 -15.39
CA VAL A 3 7.60 4.21 -14.10
C VAL A 3 8.91 3.48 -13.75
N ARG A 4 9.97 4.24 -13.55
CA ARG A 4 11.31 3.69 -13.26
C ARG A 4 11.66 3.70 -11.77
N ARG A 5 11.07 4.60 -11.01
CA ARG A 5 11.32 4.76 -9.57
C ARG A 5 10.00 4.75 -8.82
N TYR A 6 9.98 4.14 -7.64
CA TYR A 6 8.76 4.13 -6.82
C TYR A 6 8.31 5.54 -6.41
N GLN A 7 9.24 6.50 -6.30
CA GLN A 7 8.91 7.89 -5.98
C GLN A 7 8.02 8.57 -7.03
N ASP A 8 8.03 8.06 -8.25
CA ASP A 8 7.21 8.57 -9.35
C ASP A 8 5.81 7.94 -9.38
N LEU A 9 5.56 6.92 -8.56
CA LEU A 9 4.22 6.35 -8.39
C LEU A 9 3.31 7.30 -7.62
N THR A 10 2.15 7.64 -8.20
CA THR A 10 1.11 8.40 -7.49
C THR A 10 0.71 7.72 -6.18
N THR A 11 0.60 6.39 -6.18
CA THR A 11 0.28 5.59 -5.00
C THR A 11 1.29 5.80 -3.88
N TRP A 12 2.58 5.81 -4.19
CA TRP A 12 3.63 6.08 -3.19
C TRP A 12 3.53 7.52 -2.67
N GLN A 13 3.31 8.50 -3.54
CA GLN A 13 3.18 9.90 -3.16
C GLN A 13 1.99 10.14 -2.23
N LEU A 14 0.85 9.49 -2.48
CA LEU A 14 -0.33 9.57 -1.63
C LEU A 14 -0.08 8.96 -0.24
N THR A 15 0.57 7.81 -0.18
CA THR A 15 0.93 7.17 1.10
C THR A 15 1.96 7.99 1.89
N GLU A 16 2.88 8.69 1.22
CA GLU A 16 3.75 9.68 1.86
C GLU A 16 2.97 10.88 2.40
N GLY A 17 1.96 11.34 1.67
CA GLY A 17 1.05 12.39 2.15
C GLY A 17 0.33 11.99 3.44
N LEU A 18 -0.16 10.76 3.52
CA LEU A 18 -0.76 10.20 4.73
C LEU A 18 0.25 10.19 5.89
N LYS A 19 1.46 9.73 5.65
CA LYS A 19 2.52 9.71 6.66
C LYS A 19 2.77 11.10 7.22
N LEU A 20 2.97 12.09 6.36
CA LEU A 20 3.27 13.46 6.77
C LEU A 20 2.10 14.13 7.50
N ALA A 21 0.85 13.91 7.06
CA ALA A 21 -0.33 14.43 7.74
C ALA A 21 -0.46 13.82 9.16
N THR A 22 -0.20 12.52 9.30
CA THR A 22 -0.21 11.82 10.58
C THR A 22 0.90 12.34 11.50
N PHE A 23 2.09 12.56 10.97
CA PHE A 23 3.20 13.12 11.74
C PHE A 23 2.90 14.53 12.23
N ARG A 24 2.23 15.36 11.43
CA ARG A 24 1.80 16.69 11.89
C ARG A 24 0.82 16.59 13.06
N ALA A 25 -0.13 15.68 13.01
CA ALA A 25 -1.09 15.47 14.10
C ALA A 25 -0.39 15.08 15.42
N ILE A 26 0.47 14.07 15.39
CA ILE A 26 1.14 13.61 16.62
C ILE A 26 2.16 14.63 17.16
N ARG A 27 2.87 15.34 16.30
CA ARG A 27 3.80 16.40 16.72
C ARG A 27 3.08 17.61 17.32
N GLY A 28 1.89 17.91 16.82
CA GLY A 28 1.08 19.03 17.31
C GLY A 28 0.41 18.78 18.66
N SER A 29 0.46 17.55 19.17
CA SER A 29 -0.15 17.17 20.45
C SER A 29 0.91 16.89 21.50
N ASN A 30 1.01 17.75 22.52
CA ASN A 30 1.94 17.51 23.62
C ASN A 30 1.64 16.21 24.37
N ASP A 31 0.37 15.95 24.66
CA ASP A 31 -0.05 14.75 25.38
C ASP A 31 0.12 13.50 24.54
N GLY A 32 -0.27 13.54 23.27
CA GLY A 32 -0.05 12.43 22.35
C GLY A 32 1.44 12.12 22.13
N TRP A 33 2.28 13.16 22.03
CA TRP A 33 3.72 12.98 21.89
C TRP A 33 4.38 12.34 23.11
N ARG A 34 3.88 12.65 24.31
CA ARG A 34 4.36 12.10 25.59
C ARG A 34 3.89 10.68 25.85
N ASP A 35 2.79 10.27 25.24
CA ASP A 35 2.31 8.88 25.29
C ASP A 35 3.21 8.01 24.39
N LEU A 36 4.27 7.49 24.95
CA LEU A 36 5.33 6.78 24.19
C LEU A 36 4.79 5.56 23.46
N ARG A 37 3.86 4.84 24.05
CA ARG A 37 3.27 3.65 23.41
C ARG A 37 2.40 4.05 22.22
N PHE A 38 1.51 5.00 22.41
CA PHE A 38 0.65 5.52 21.34
C PHE A 38 1.47 6.14 20.21
N ARG A 39 2.44 6.98 20.55
CA ARG A 39 3.35 7.59 19.57
C ARG A 39 4.10 6.53 18.75
N GLY A 40 4.64 5.52 19.39
CA GLY A 40 5.34 4.44 18.71
C GLY A 40 4.46 3.68 17.74
N GLN A 41 3.24 3.37 18.12
CA GLN A 41 2.28 2.66 17.29
C GLN A 41 1.81 3.48 16.09
N ILE A 42 1.42 4.74 16.29
CA ILE A 42 0.92 5.59 15.19
C ILE A 42 2.02 5.96 14.20
N VAL A 43 3.23 6.26 14.67
CA VAL A 43 4.39 6.53 13.80
C VAL A 43 4.75 5.30 12.98
N SER A 44 4.79 4.14 13.58
CA SER A 44 5.08 2.87 12.89
C SER A 44 4.05 2.56 11.81
N SER A 45 2.76 2.65 12.14
CA SER A 45 1.69 2.39 11.17
C SER A 45 1.65 3.41 10.03
N ALA A 46 1.92 4.68 10.31
CA ALA A 46 1.92 5.74 9.31
C ALA A 46 3.10 5.63 8.31
N ARG A 47 4.24 5.10 8.75
CA ARG A 47 5.42 4.87 7.90
C ARG A 47 5.28 3.64 7.00
N ALA A 48 4.49 2.68 7.39
CA ALA A 48 4.42 1.37 6.73
C ALA A 48 3.83 1.40 5.32
N PRO A 49 2.77 2.15 5.00
CA PRO A 49 2.18 2.12 3.66
C PRO A 49 3.15 2.46 2.54
N SER A 50 3.85 3.57 2.61
CA SER A 50 4.82 3.97 1.57
C SER A 50 6.02 3.03 1.51
N LYS A 51 6.46 2.52 2.65
CA LYS A 51 7.51 1.50 2.72
C LYS A 51 7.11 0.23 1.96
N HIS A 52 5.90 -0.27 2.18
CA HIS A 52 5.41 -1.48 1.49
C HIS A 52 5.22 -1.26 -0.01
N VAL A 53 4.73 -0.09 -0.43
CA VAL A 53 4.63 0.26 -1.85
C VAL A 53 6.02 0.24 -2.50
N ALA A 54 7.02 0.86 -1.86
CA ALA A 54 8.39 0.89 -2.35
C ALA A 54 9.01 -0.51 -2.43
N GLU A 55 8.88 -1.30 -1.38
CA GLU A 55 9.40 -2.68 -1.34
C GLU A 55 8.77 -3.55 -2.41
N GLY A 56 7.44 -3.48 -2.59
CA GLY A 56 6.74 -4.23 -3.62
C GLY A 56 7.18 -3.84 -5.03
N PHE A 57 7.35 -2.55 -5.29
CA PHE A 57 7.85 -2.06 -6.58
C PHE A 57 9.26 -2.60 -6.89
N LEU A 58 10.14 -2.61 -5.91
CA LEU A 58 11.52 -3.06 -6.07
C LEU A 58 11.67 -4.56 -6.30
N ARG A 59 10.66 -5.37 -5.98
CA ARG A 59 10.66 -6.82 -6.23
C ARG A 59 10.59 -7.17 -7.71
N LYS A 60 10.07 -6.28 -8.55
CA LYS A 60 9.92 -6.47 -10.00
C LYS A 60 9.17 -7.76 -10.38
N ASN A 61 8.23 -8.15 -9.54
CA ASN A 61 7.37 -9.32 -9.71
C ASN A 61 5.94 -8.94 -9.36
N PRO A 62 4.95 -9.08 -10.28
CA PRO A 62 3.59 -8.63 -10.03
C PRO A 62 2.92 -9.30 -8.83
N GLY A 63 3.11 -10.59 -8.64
CA GLY A 63 2.53 -11.34 -7.52
C GLY A 63 3.10 -10.89 -6.17
N GLU A 64 4.41 -10.68 -6.08
CA GLU A 64 5.04 -10.14 -4.88
C GLU A 64 4.63 -8.68 -4.64
N PHE A 65 4.56 -7.86 -5.67
CA PHE A 65 4.08 -6.49 -5.55
C PHE A 65 2.66 -6.46 -4.98
N SER A 66 1.76 -7.27 -5.50
CA SER A 66 0.39 -7.40 -4.98
C SER A 66 0.37 -7.77 -3.49
N ARG A 67 1.24 -8.67 -3.05
CA ARG A 67 1.36 -9.05 -1.63
C ARG A 67 1.77 -7.87 -0.75
N PHE A 68 2.77 -7.09 -1.15
CA PHE A 68 3.17 -5.89 -0.41
C PHE A 68 2.08 -4.81 -0.40
N LEU A 69 1.31 -4.69 -1.46
CA LEU A 69 0.16 -3.78 -1.51
C LEU A 69 -0.94 -4.21 -0.52
N THR A 70 -1.13 -5.50 -0.29
CA THR A 70 -2.00 -6.01 0.78
C THR A 70 -1.52 -5.53 2.16
N TYR A 71 -0.23 -5.57 2.43
CA TYR A 71 0.34 -5.03 3.67
C TYR A 71 0.15 -3.51 3.79
N ALA A 72 0.28 -2.77 2.69
CA ALA A 72 0.01 -1.35 2.67
C ALA A 72 -1.45 -1.04 3.03
N ILE A 73 -2.41 -1.78 2.51
CA ILE A 73 -3.84 -1.63 2.85
C ILE A 73 -4.06 -1.83 4.35
N SER A 74 -3.48 -2.87 4.94
CA SER A 74 -3.59 -3.15 6.38
C SER A 74 -3.01 -2.01 7.22
N SER A 75 -1.84 -1.49 6.84
CA SER A 75 -1.20 -0.39 7.58
C SER A 75 -1.94 0.94 7.43
N ILE A 76 -2.59 1.20 6.32
CA ILE A 76 -3.48 2.36 6.17
C ILE A 76 -4.65 2.24 7.15
N GLY A 77 -5.28 1.08 7.24
CA GLY A 77 -6.37 0.82 8.18
C GLY A 77 -5.95 0.98 9.64
N GLU A 78 -4.77 0.48 10.00
CA GLU A 78 -4.18 0.70 11.33
C GLU A 78 -3.98 2.19 11.63
N THR A 79 -3.44 2.94 10.67
CA THR A 79 -3.22 4.38 10.82
C THR A 79 -4.54 5.13 11.02
N GLU A 80 -5.58 4.78 10.26
CA GLU A 80 -6.92 5.34 10.47
C GLU A 80 -7.44 5.06 11.89
N GLY A 81 -7.26 3.85 12.39
CA GLY A 81 -7.64 3.48 13.76
C GLY A 81 -6.93 4.34 14.79
N HIS A 82 -5.62 4.50 14.69
CA HIS A 82 -4.85 5.35 15.62
C HIS A 82 -5.21 6.83 15.52
N LEU A 83 -5.52 7.32 14.34
CA LEU A 83 -5.99 8.72 14.19
C LEU A 83 -7.31 8.96 14.91
N ARG A 84 -8.25 8.02 14.86
CA ARG A 84 -9.52 8.08 15.59
C ARG A 84 -9.33 7.92 17.09
N ASP A 85 -8.46 7.02 17.52
CA ASP A 85 -8.10 6.85 18.94
C ASP A 85 -7.54 8.15 19.52
N GLY A 86 -6.74 8.88 18.74
CA GLY A 86 -6.21 10.17 19.15
C GLY A 86 -7.30 11.22 19.44
N VAL A 87 -8.39 11.22 18.68
CA VAL A 87 -9.56 12.07 18.96
C VAL A 87 -10.23 11.63 20.27
N GLU A 88 -10.46 10.33 20.44
CA GLU A 88 -11.10 9.76 21.63
C GLU A 88 -10.28 10.00 22.90
N LEU A 89 -8.95 9.94 22.79
CA LEU A 89 -8.02 10.21 23.89
C LEU A 89 -7.85 11.72 24.17
N GLY A 90 -8.42 12.58 23.33
CA GLY A 90 -8.30 14.03 23.46
C GLY A 90 -6.94 14.60 23.02
N TYR A 91 -6.18 13.87 22.22
CA TYR A 91 -4.87 14.30 21.73
C TYR A 91 -4.96 15.35 20.63
N TRP A 92 -5.98 15.28 19.79
CA TRP A 92 -6.24 16.26 18.74
C TRP A 92 -7.75 16.40 18.45
N PRO A 93 -8.16 17.54 17.91
CA PRO A 93 -9.55 17.73 17.51
C PRO A 93 -9.90 16.92 16.27
N GLU A 94 -11.17 16.65 16.09
CA GLU A 94 -11.73 15.96 14.92
C GLU A 94 -11.22 16.55 13.58
N ALA A 95 -11.12 17.90 13.48
CA ALA A 95 -10.68 18.57 12.26
C ALA A 95 -9.28 18.15 11.81
N ASP A 96 -8.33 17.95 12.74
CA ASP A 96 -6.97 17.50 12.42
C ASP A 96 -6.95 16.04 11.96
N CYS A 97 -7.82 15.23 12.55
CA CYS A 97 -8.03 13.84 12.13
C CYS A 97 -8.60 13.78 10.70
N GLN A 98 -9.52 14.64 10.34
CA GLN A 98 -10.17 14.64 9.02
C GLN A 98 -9.16 14.87 7.87
N GLU A 99 -8.19 15.74 8.04
CA GLU A 99 -7.14 15.93 7.02
C GLU A 99 -6.40 14.62 6.75
N ALA A 100 -5.89 13.98 7.79
CA ALA A 100 -5.15 12.72 7.64
C ALA A 100 -6.04 11.59 7.10
N LEU A 101 -7.31 11.52 7.50
CA LEU A 101 -8.26 10.54 6.98
C LEU A 101 -8.57 10.73 5.49
N ARG A 102 -8.56 11.96 4.98
CA ARG A 102 -8.68 12.20 3.52
C ARG A 102 -7.48 11.62 2.77
N TRP A 103 -6.27 11.79 3.29
CA TRP A 103 -5.08 11.15 2.73
C TRP A 103 -5.17 9.61 2.79
N ALA A 104 -5.65 9.07 3.89
CA ALA A 104 -5.85 7.62 4.04
C ALA A 104 -6.81 7.06 2.99
N LYS A 105 -7.96 7.73 2.78
CA LYS A 105 -8.95 7.32 1.78
C LYS A 105 -8.37 7.34 0.36
N ARG A 106 -7.69 8.41 -0.02
CA ARG A 106 -7.05 8.53 -1.34
C ARG A 106 -5.96 7.47 -1.52
N SER A 107 -5.18 7.23 -0.48
CA SER A 107 -4.14 6.18 -0.47
C SER A 107 -4.75 4.80 -0.66
N SER A 108 -5.79 4.47 0.08
CA SER A 108 -6.48 3.17 -0.03
C SER A 108 -7.00 2.93 -1.44
N VAL A 109 -7.65 3.90 -2.05
CA VAL A 109 -8.16 3.79 -3.42
C VAL A 109 -7.01 3.54 -4.41
N ALA A 110 -5.92 4.30 -4.30
CA ALA A 110 -4.77 4.16 -5.18
C ALA A 110 -4.07 2.81 -5.01
N VAL A 111 -3.88 2.35 -3.77
CA VAL A 111 -3.27 1.04 -3.48
C VAL A 111 -4.14 -0.10 -4.01
N MET A 112 -5.46 -0.03 -3.83
CA MET A 112 -6.38 -1.05 -4.34
C MET A 112 -6.35 -1.14 -5.87
N ARG A 113 -6.33 0.00 -6.56
CA ARG A 113 -6.24 0.03 -8.03
C ARG A 113 -4.92 -0.55 -8.53
N LEU A 114 -3.82 -0.19 -7.89
CA LEU A 114 -2.50 -0.70 -8.24
C LEU A 114 -2.40 -2.21 -7.98
N LYS A 115 -2.95 -2.67 -6.85
CA LYS A 115 -3.03 -4.10 -6.52
C LYS A 115 -3.80 -4.87 -7.58
N HIS A 116 -4.97 -4.37 -7.99
CA HIS A 116 -5.77 -5.01 -9.04
C HIS A 116 -4.98 -5.14 -10.34
N THR A 117 -4.24 -4.12 -10.74
CA THR A 117 -3.35 -4.18 -11.91
C THR A 117 -2.27 -5.24 -11.76
N GLN A 118 -1.63 -5.35 -10.59
CA GLN A 118 -0.59 -6.36 -10.34
C GLN A 118 -1.17 -7.78 -10.31
N ASP A 119 -2.34 -7.97 -9.74
CA ASP A 119 -3.04 -9.27 -9.74
C ASP A 119 -3.31 -9.75 -11.17
N ARG A 120 -3.80 -8.86 -12.02
CA ARG A 120 -4.04 -9.17 -13.43
C ARG A 120 -2.74 -9.54 -14.17
N ARG A 121 -1.68 -8.78 -13.97
CA ARG A 121 -0.36 -9.08 -14.58
C ARG A 121 0.20 -10.44 -14.11
N ALA A 122 0.05 -10.73 -12.82
CA ALA A 122 0.48 -12.01 -12.26
C ALA A 122 -0.29 -13.19 -12.87
N GLU A 123 -1.59 -13.05 -13.11
CA GLU A 123 -2.39 -14.09 -13.77
C GLU A 123 -2.00 -14.28 -15.23
N GLU A 124 -1.79 -13.20 -15.97
CA GLU A 124 -1.32 -13.24 -17.36
C GLU A 124 0.04 -13.99 -17.49
N GLU A 125 0.98 -13.74 -16.58
CA GLU A 125 2.26 -14.44 -16.54
C GLU A 125 2.09 -15.93 -16.26
N ARG A 126 1.21 -16.30 -15.33
CA ARG A 126 0.89 -17.71 -15.04
C ARG A 126 0.33 -18.42 -16.26
N GLN A 127 -0.60 -17.78 -16.97
CA GLN A 127 -1.20 -18.32 -18.19
C GLN A 127 -0.16 -18.51 -19.30
N ARG A 128 0.72 -17.55 -19.53
CA ARG A 128 1.82 -17.67 -20.50
C ARG A 128 2.75 -18.84 -20.18
N LYS A 129 3.09 -19.03 -18.90
CA LYS A 129 3.93 -20.16 -18.46
C LYS A 129 3.25 -21.51 -18.69
N ARG A 130 1.94 -21.60 -18.42
CA ARG A 130 1.16 -22.82 -18.70
C ARG A 130 1.10 -23.14 -20.18
N SER A 131 0.84 -22.16 -21.05
CA SER A 131 0.79 -22.35 -22.50
C SER A 131 2.13 -22.80 -23.08
N ARG A 132 3.25 -22.34 -22.53
CA ARG A 132 4.59 -22.77 -22.97
C ARG A 132 4.94 -24.19 -22.54
N LYS A 133 4.34 -24.69 -21.47
CA LYS A 133 4.56 -26.05 -20.93
C LYS A 133 3.59 -27.08 -21.50
N ALA A 134 2.50 -26.64 -22.16
CA ALA A 134 1.58 -27.57 -22.81
C ALA A 134 2.32 -28.36 -23.91
N PRO A 135 2.13 -29.68 -24.01
CA PRO A 135 2.69 -30.47 -25.12
C PRO A 135 2.25 -29.83 -26.42
N ARG A 136 3.17 -29.59 -27.33
CA ARG A 136 2.79 -29.36 -28.73
C ARG A 136 2.08 -30.62 -29.17
N ASP A 137 0.81 -30.50 -29.56
CA ASP A 137 0.10 -31.61 -30.19
C ASP A 137 1.01 -32.20 -31.25
N GLN A 138 1.33 -33.48 -31.07
CA GLN A 138 2.01 -34.22 -32.11
C GLN A 138 1.07 -34.16 -33.29
N ASP A 139 1.56 -33.56 -34.38
CA ASP A 139 0.89 -33.55 -35.68
C ASP A 139 0.42 -34.97 -36.00
N PRO A 140 -0.91 -35.23 -36.14
CA PRO A 140 -1.37 -36.55 -36.52
C PRO A 140 -1.12 -36.87 -37.99
N GLY A 141 -0.25 -36.13 -38.64
CA GLY A 141 0.01 -36.18 -40.06
C GLY A 141 1.21 -37.01 -40.50
N ASN A 142 1.39 -38.21 -39.98
CA ASN A 142 2.22 -39.19 -40.74
C ASN A 142 1.82 -40.64 -40.41
N ILE A 143 0.62 -41.01 -40.82
CA ILE A 143 0.29 -42.40 -41.01
C ILE A 143 0.34 -42.60 -42.53
N VAL A 144 1.46 -43.08 -42.98
CA VAL A 144 1.56 -43.70 -44.32
C VAL A 144 1.25 -45.15 -44.16
#